data_ff5dfb407f7ff6ec1bb6395beccf4487
#
_entry.id   ff5dfb407f7ff6ec1bb6395beccf4487
#
_cell.length_a   1.000
_cell.length_b   1.000
_cell.length_c   1.000
_cell.angle_alpha   90.00
_cell.angle_beta   90.00
_cell.angle_gamma   90.00
#
_symmetry.space_group_name_H-M   'P 1'
#
loop_
_entity.id
_entity.type
_entity.pdbx_description
1 polymer ?
#
loop_
_entity_poly.entity_id
_entity_poly.type
_entity_poly.pdbx_seq_one_letter_code
_entity_poly.pdbx_strand_id
1 'polypeptide(L)'
;VRRTGTTRRGALTATGALALGAVLTGCGDGGEETGGGGPAHSGARAAAEKTERRLRETAVRDGALLLARYDRVAEAHPATAAGLAPLRAAVAEHGKALAPPRAKDAPKKGGADGGPAAKGTPPPAPGPVPAAPKAALRELATAERRRADAHAEALLTAGPELARLLASVAAAAAAHAYLLTGLAEEAPA
;
A
#
# COMPACT_ATOMS: atom_id res chain seq x y z
N VAL A 1 24.27 -24.06 -47.35
CA VAL A 1 24.41 -22.87 -46.51
C VAL A 1 23.44 -23.03 -45.34
N ARG A 2 23.95 -23.46 -44.17
CA ARG A 2 23.15 -23.65 -42.96
C ARG A 2 23.21 -22.33 -42.16
N ARG A 3 22.08 -21.65 -41.97
CA ARG A 3 21.92 -20.54 -41.05
C ARG A 3 21.58 -21.09 -39.67
N THR A 4 22.49 -20.98 -38.72
CA THR A 4 22.28 -21.21 -37.28
C THR A 4 21.64 -19.97 -36.69
N GLY A 5 20.34 -20.07 -36.36
CA GLY A 5 19.62 -19.03 -35.63
C GLY A 5 20.01 -19.04 -34.14
N THR A 6 20.70 -18.01 -33.70
CA THR A 6 21.05 -17.81 -32.29
C THR A 6 19.83 -17.29 -31.55
N THR A 7 19.24 -18.12 -30.70
CA THR A 7 18.10 -17.76 -29.85
C THR A 7 18.56 -16.80 -28.73
N ARG A 8 17.94 -15.63 -28.66
CA ARG A 8 18.19 -14.55 -27.67
C ARG A 8 17.81 -14.88 -26.20
N ARG A 9 17.69 -16.16 -25.85
CA ARG A 9 17.28 -16.59 -24.49
C ARG A 9 18.44 -16.98 -23.55
N GLY A 10 19.70 -16.83 -23.97
CA GLY A 10 20.86 -17.31 -23.21
C GLY A 10 21.77 -16.24 -22.60
N ALA A 11 21.41 -14.97 -22.56
CA ALA A 11 22.34 -13.90 -22.18
C ALA A 11 21.99 -13.16 -20.86
N LEU A 12 21.25 -13.76 -19.94
CA LEU A 12 20.89 -13.13 -18.65
C LEU A 12 21.32 -13.92 -17.40
N THR A 13 22.29 -14.83 -17.53
CA THR A 13 22.81 -15.58 -16.39
C THR A 13 24.33 -15.45 -16.30
N ALA A 14 24.86 -14.28 -16.00
CA ALA A 14 26.19 -14.12 -15.40
C ALA A 14 26.49 -12.63 -15.21
N THR A 15 26.09 -12.03 -14.10
CA THR A 15 26.81 -10.96 -13.42
C THR A 15 25.97 -10.52 -12.21
N GLY A 16 26.23 -11.04 -11.03
CA GLY A 16 25.49 -10.62 -9.83
C GLY A 16 25.81 -11.39 -8.55
N ALA A 17 26.96 -12.00 -8.48
CA ALA A 17 27.35 -12.73 -7.28
C ALA A 17 28.71 -12.24 -6.76
N LEU A 18 28.83 -10.99 -6.27
CA LEU A 18 29.96 -10.54 -5.48
C LEU A 18 29.67 -9.12 -4.94
N ALA A 19 28.93 -8.99 -3.83
CA ALA A 19 28.98 -7.87 -2.88
C ALA A 19 27.90 -7.94 -1.77
N LEU A 20 27.64 -9.09 -1.15
CA LEU A 20 26.73 -9.20 0.00
C LEU A 20 27.39 -9.91 1.20
N GLY A 21 28.68 -9.70 1.40
CA GLY A 21 29.43 -10.41 2.42
C GLY A 21 30.10 -9.56 3.50
N ALA A 22 29.57 -8.40 3.91
CA ALA A 22 30.29 -7.61 4.92
C ALA A 22 29.46 -6.73 5.87
N VAL A 23 28.17 -7.03 6.15
CA VAL A 23 27.41 -6.25 7.16
C VAL A 23 26.58 -7.11 8.12
N LEU A 24 26.99 -8.35 8.39
CA LEU A 24 26.29 -9.23 9.35
C LEU A 24 27.10 -9.53 10.61
N THR A 25 28.07 -8.66 10.97
CA THR A 25 28.77 -8.76 12.24
C THR A 25 28.44 -7.55 13.12
N GLY A 26 27.28 -7.59 13.79
CA GLY A 26 26.89 -6.49 14.66
C GLY A 26 25.62 -6.72 15.47
N CYS A 27 25.27 -7.95 15.82
CA CYS A 27 24.26 -8.23 16.84
C CYS A 27 24.65 -9.47 17.62
N GLY A 28 25.62 -9.31 18.49
CA GLY A 28 26.01 -10.32 19.43
C GLY A 28 26.82 -9.68 20.52
N ASP A 29 26.18 -8.97 21.43
CA ASP A 29 26.72 -8.82 22.78
C ASP A 29 25.54 -8.89 23.76
N GLY A 30 25.55 -9.96 24.53
CA GLY A 30 24.68 -10.18 25.66
C GLY A 30 25.08 -9.25 26.80
N GLY A 31 24.39 -8.15 26.94
CA GLY A 31 24.36 -7.32 28.11
C GLY A 31 23.05 -7.52 28.84
N GLU A 32 23.04 -8.24 29.95
CA GLU A 32 21.97 -8.21 30.94
C GLU A 32 21.83 -6.76 31.45
N GLU A 33 20.96 -5.99 30.82
CA GLU A 33 20.51 -4.71 31.34
C GLU A 33 19.17 -4.90 32.05
N THR A 34 19.30 -5.05 33.35
CA THR A 34 18.26 -4.94 34.36
C THR A 34 17.39 -3.70 34.13
N GLY A 35 16.08 -3.94 34.09
CA GLY A 35 14.94 -3.07 34.19
C GLY A 35 15.13 -1.59 34.53
N GLY A 36 15.03 -0.73 33.55
CA GLY A 36 15.02 0.71 33.69
C GLY A 36 14.17 1.36 32.63
N GLY A 37 12.94 0.87 32.37
CA GLY A 37 11.96 1.53 31.51
C GLY A 37 11.40 2.80 32.19
N GLY A 38 12.20 3.86 32.24
CA GLY A 38 11.76 5.15 32.80
C GLY A 38 10.58 5.74 31.99
N PRO A 39 9.82 6.67 32.57
CA PRO A 39 8.60 7.26 31.97
C PRO A 39 8.84 7.90 30.58
N ALA A 40 10.06 8.28 30.25
CA ALA A 40 10.42 8.83 28.94
C ALA A 40 10.32 7.80 27.81
N HIS A 41 10.72 6.54 28.04
CA HIS A 41 10.66 5.47 27.04
C HIS A 41 9.21 5.01 26.78
N SER A 42 8.36 4.99 27.83
CA SER A 42 6.94 4.65 27.69
C SER A 42 6.19 5.71 26.89
N GLY A 43 6.52 7.00 27.07
CA GLY A 43 5.95 8.10 26.33
C GLY A 43 6.32 8.08 24.84
N ALA A 44 7.59 7.83 24.51
CA ALA A 44 8.05 7.72 23.12
C ALA A 44 7.40 6.53 22.40
N ARG A 45 7.27 5.38 23.05
CA ARG A 45 6.59 4.21 22.50
C ARG A 45 5.12 4.47 22.25
N ALA A 46 4.39 5.07 23.18
CA ALA A 46 2.99 5.44 23.02
C ALA A 46 2.79 6.44 21.87
N ALA A 47 3.70 7.38 21.69
CA ALA A 47 3.68 8.32 20.56
C ALA A 47 3.88 7.62 19.22
N ALA A 48 4.84 6.68 19.13
CA ALA A 48 5.07 5.87 17.94
C ALA A 48 3.85 5.01 17.58
N GLU A 49 3.25 4.31 18.53
CA GLU A 49 2.04 3.51 18.35
C GLU A 49 0.85 4.37 17.87
N LYS A 50 0.71 5.58 18.41
CA LYS A 50 -0.32 6.54 17.97
C LYS A 50 -0.08 6.99 16.53
N THR A 51 1.16 7.26 16.16
CA THR A 51 1.54 7.65 14.79
C THR A 51 1.23 6.51 13.83
N GLU A 52 1.67 5.29 14.13
CA GLU A 52 1.40 4.12 13.29
C GLU A 52 -0.10 3.89 13.09
N ARG A 53 -0.89 3.99 14.14
CA ARG A 53 -2.35 3.86 14.04
C ARG A 53 -2.95 4.89 13.10
N ARG A 54 -2.54 6.16 13.20
CA ARG A 54 -3.00 7.23 12.31
C ARG A 54 -2.64 6.99 10.86
N LEU A 55 -1.41 6.51 10.59
CA LEU A 55 -0.97 6.18 9.24
C LEU A 55 -1.84 5.06 8.64
N ARG A 56 -2.09 3.98 9.40
CA ARG A 56 -2.98 2.89 8.99
C ARG A 56 -4.41 3.36 8.72
N GLU A 57 -4.99 4.13 9.64
CA GLU A 57 -6.34 4.69 9.51
C GLU A 57 -6.48 5.57 8.25
N THR A 58 -5.48 6.40 7.98
CA THR A 58 -5.44 7.23 6.77
C THR A 58 -5.35 6.37 5.52
N ALA A 59 -4.43 5.42 5.47
CA ALA A 59 -4.23 4.53 4.33
C ALA A 59 -5.48 3.69 4.01
N VAL A 60 -6.17 3.20 5.04
CA VAL A 60 -7.43 2.44 4.88
C VAL A 60 -8.55 3.33 4.34
N ARG A 61 -8.70 4.53 4.89
CA ARG A 61 -9.72 5.50 4.43
C ARG A 61 -9.50 5.87 2.97
N ASP A 62 -8.27 6.21 2.59
CA ASP A 62 -7.93 6.61 1.23
C ASP A 62 -8.08 5.44 0.26
N GLY A 63 -7.75 4.21 0.69
CA GLY A 63 -8.03 2.98 -0.04
C GLY A 63 -9.52 2.75 -0.28
N ALA A 64 -10.38 3.01 0.71
CA ALA A 64 -11.83 2.87 0.57
C ALA A 64 -12.41 3.89 -0.43
N LEU A 65 -11.91 5.13 -0.41
CA LEU A 65 -12.30 6.16 -1.40
C LEU A 65 -11.90 5.77 -2.82
N LEU A 66 -10.70 5.20 -2.98
CA LEU A 66 -10.24 4.72 -4.27
C LEU A 66 -11.07 3.54 -4.77
N LEU A 67 -11.40 2.57 -3.90
CA LEU A 67 -12.31 1.46 -4.25
C LEU A 67 -13.66 1.96 -4.76
N ALA A 68 -14.27 2.90 -4.01
CA ALA A 68 -15.54 3.49 -4.43
C ALA A 68 -15.43 4.18 -5.81
N ARG A 69 -14.26 4.75 -6.14
CA ARG A 69 -14.03 5.35 -7.45
C ARG A 69 -13.91 4.29 -8.55
N TYR A 70 -13.21 3.17 -8.29
CA TYR A 70 -13.18 2.02 -9.21
C TYR A 70 -14.60 1.51 -9.51
N ASP A 71 -15.43 1.35 -8.48
CA ASP A 71 -16.82 0.88 -8.64
C ASP A 71 -17.63 1.81 -9.52
N ARG A 72 -17.54 3.11 -9.30
CA ARG A 72 -18.26 4.11 -10.10
C ARG A 72 -17.77 4.18 -11.54
N VAL A 73 -16.47 4.02 -11.79
CA VAL A 73 -15.96 3.99 -13.18
C VAL A 73 -16.42 2.73 -13.88
N ALA A 74 -16.40 1.56 -13.23
CA ALA A 74 -16.91 0.31 -13.80
C ALA A 74 -18.42 0.36 -14.08
N GLU A 75 -19.20 1.03 -13.22
CA GLU A 75 -20.63 1.25 -13.40
C GLU A 75 -20.94 2.19 -14.59
N ALA A 76 -20.22 3.33 -14.66
CA ALA A 76 -20.41 4.31 -15.73
C ALA A 76 -19.87 3.80 -17.09
N HIS A 77 -18.87 2.94 -17.09
CA HIS A 77 -18.19 2.41 -18.29
C HIS A 77 -18.08 0.88 -18.23
N PRO A 78 -19.16 0.11 -18.40
CA PRO A 78 -19.17 -1.35 -18.25
C PRO A 78 -18.13 -2.08 -19.11
N ALA A 79 -17.79 -1.54 -20.28
CA ALA A 79 -16.76 -2.12 -21.16
C ALA A 79 -15.37 -2.15 -20.53
N THR A 80 -15.09 -1.30 -19.53
CA THR A 80 -13.79 -1.26 -18.80
C THR A 80 -13.76 -2.21 -17.60
N ALA A 81 -14.91 -2.73 -17.16
CA ALA A 81 -15.04 -3.48 -15.90
C ALA A 81 -14.10 -4.69 -15.81
N ALA A 82 -13.93 -5.44 -16.90
CA ALA A 82 -13.05 -6.62 -16.92
C ALA A 82 -11.59 -6.24 -16.67
N GLY A 83 -11.10 -5.15 -17.26
CA GLY A 83 -9.73 -4.66 -17.03
C GLY A 83 -9.53 -4.06 -15.63
N LEU A 84 -10.58 -3.47 -15.06
CA LEU A 84 -10.53 -2.87 -13.72
C LEU A 84 -10.63 -3.90 -12.58
N ALA A 85 -11.30 -5.03 -12.80
CA ALA A 85 -11.58 -6.01 -11.75
C ALA A 85 -10.34 -6.49 -10.99
N PRO A 86 -9.23 -6.91 -11.63
CA PRO A 86 -8.03 -7.36 -10.91
C PRO A 86 -7.36 -6.24 -10.10
N LEU A 87 -7.31 -5.01 -10.62
CA LEU A 87 -6.72 -3.87 -9.93
C LEU A 87 -7.55 -3.49 -8.70
N ARG A 88 -8.87 -3.44 -8.86
CA ARG A 88 -9.81 -3.22 -7.77
C ARG A 88 -9.67 -4.28 -6.66
N ALA A 89 -9.57 -5.55 -7.04
CA ALA A 89 -9.37 -6.65 -6.07
C ALA A 89 -8.07 -6.47 -5.28
N ALA A 90 -6.97 -6.12 -5.95
CA ALA A 90 -5.70 -5.85 -5.29
C ALA A 90 -5.79 -4.66 -4.32
N VAL A 91 -6.47 -3.57 -4.70
CA VAL A 91 -6.70 -2.41 -3.80
C VAL A 91 -7.49 -2.83 -2.56
N ALA A 92 -8.49 -3.72 -2.69
CA ALA A 92 -9.25 -4.25 -1.56
C ALA A 92 -8.36 -5.07 -0.60
N GLU A 93 -7.50 -5.93 -1.13
CA GLU A 93 -6.55 -6.71 -0.32
C GLU A 93 -5.52 -5.82 0.39
N HIS A 94 -5.00 -4.78 -0.28
CA HIS A 94 -4.13 -3.79 0.35
C HIS A 94 -4.81 -3.08 1.52
N GLY A 95 -6.09 -2.73 1.38
CA GLY A 95 -6.87 -2.14 2.47
C GLY A 95 -7.00 -3.07 3.68
N LYS A 96 -7.21 -4.38 3.46
CA LYS A 96 -7.24 -5.38 4.52
C LYS A 96 -5.88 -5.51 5.23
N ALA A 97 -4.79 -5.56 4.47
CA ALA A 97 -3.44 -5.68 5.01
C ALA A 97 -3.02 -4.45 5.84
N LEU A 98 -3.46 -3.25 5.44
CA LEU A 98 -3.20 -2.00 6.14
C LEU A 98 -4.11 -1.78 7.35
N ALA A 99 -5.20 -2.54 7.49
CA ALA A 99 -6.11 -2.39 8.61
C ALA A 99 -5.37 -2.59 9.96
N PRO A 100 -5.68 -1.80 10.99
CA PRO A 100 -5.12 -2.01 12.30
C PRO A 100 -5.42 -3.44 12.79
N PRO A 101 -4.50 -4.08 13.54
CA PRO A 101 -4.78 -5.36 14.17
C PRO A 101 -6.09 -5.25 14.98
N ARG A 102 -6.99 -6.20 14.79
CA ARG A 102 -8.23 -6.23 15.58
C ARG A 102 -7.87 -6.48 17.03
N ALA A 103 -8.56 -5.80 17.96
CA ALA A 103 -8.36 -5.97 19.40
C ALA A 103 -8.53 -7.40 19.92
N LYS A 104 -8.99 -8.35 19.08
CA LYS A 104 -9.10 -9.79 19.40
C LYS A 104 -7.74 -10.49 19.42
N ASP A 105 -6.73 -9.93 18.76
CA ASP A 105 -5.38 -10.51 18.68
C ASP A 105 -4.42 -9.88 19.70
N ALA A 106 -4.87 -8.87 20.47
CA ALA A 106 -4.13 -8.32 21.58
C ALA A 106 -4.26 -9.25 22.80
N PRO A 107 -3.16 -9.60 23.51
CA PRO A 107 -3.25 -10.35 24.76
C PRO A 107 -4.16 -9.57 25.72
N LYS A 108 -5.21 -10.24 26.22
CA LYS A 108 -6.18 -9.68 27.14
C LYS A 108 -5.50 -9.16 28.40
N LYS A 109 -5.11 -7.88 28.43
CA LYS A 109 -4.97 -7.12 29.66
C LYS A 109 -6.36 -6.59 30.01
N GLY A 110 -6.91 -7.11 31.10
CA GLY A 110 -8.23 -6.73 31.60
C GLY A 110 -8.34 -5.23 31.82
N GLY A 111 -9.44 -4.66 31.38
CA GLY A 111 -9.81 -3.27 31.55
C GLY A 111 -10.97 -2.98 30.62
N ALA A 112 -12.18 -2.98 31.19
CA ALA A 112 -13.38 -2.51 30.53
C ALA A 112 -13.24 -1.02 30.20
N ASP A 113 -13.54 -0.65 28.95
CA ASP A 113 -14.46 0.43 28.60
C ASP A 113 -14.57 0.50 27.08
N GLY A 114 -15.69 -0.02 26.60
CA GLY A 114 -16.14 0.16 25.23
C GLY A 114 -16.65 1.59 25.04
N GLY A 115 -15.75 2.52 24.71
CA GLY A 115 -16.15 3.84 24.24
C GLY A 115 -16.87 3.71 22.89
N PRO A 116 -17.94 4.50 22.63
CA PRO A 116 -18.67 4.45 21.38
C PRO A 116 -17.73 4.77 20.21
N ALA A 117 -17.73 3.89 19.21
CA ALA A 117 -17.05 4.15 17.94
C ALA A 117 -17.49 5.54 17.45
N ALA A 118 -16.56 6.46 17.36
CA ALA A 118 -16.82 7.78 16.81
C ALA A 118 -17.42 7.57 15.41
N LYS A 119 -18.67 7.99 15.23
CA LYS A 119 -19.32 8.11 13.92
C LYS A 119 -18.52 9.16 13.15
N GLY A 120 -17.46 8.73 12.48
CA GLY A 120 -16.72 9.59 11.57
C GLY A 120 -17.69 10.10 10.50
N THR A 121 -17.67 11.39 10.26
CA THR A 121 -18.33 11.99 9.12
C THR A 121 -18.00 11.18 7.88
N PRO A 122 -19.00 10.71 7.09
CA PRO A 122 -18.70 9.96 5.87
C PRO A 122 -17.77 10.79 4.99
N PRO A 123 -16.73 10.17 4.39
CA PRO A 123 -15.83 10.90 3.51
C PRO A 123 -16.64 11.56 2.38
N PRO A 124 -16.22 12.74 1.90
CA PRO A 124 -16.92 13.40 0.81
C PRO A 124 -17.01 12.47 -0.39
N ALA A 125 -18.21 12.40 -0.98
CA ALA A 125 -18.42 11.55 -2.13
C ALA A 125 -17.42 11.90 -3.25
N PRO A 126 -16.83 10.91 -3.93
CA PRO A 126 -15.94 11.18 -5.05
C PRO A 126 -16.69 12.02 -6.10
N GLY A 127 -16.00 12.98 -6.72
CA GLY A 127 -16.58 13.83 -7.77
C GLY A 127 -17.19 13.04 -8.93
N PRO A 128 -17.89 13.68 -9.89
CA PRO A 128 -18.53 13.00 -11.02
C PRO A 128 -17.51 12.20 -11.83
N VAL A 129 -17.94 11.07 -12.40
CA VAL A 129 -17.11 10.28 -13.32
C VAL A 129 -17.11 10.98 -14.68
N PRO A 130 -15.94 11.14 -15.34
CA PRO A 130 -15.88 11.66 -16.70
C PRO A 130 -16.74 10.84 -17.66
N ALA A 131 -17.39 11.51 -18.62
CA ALA A 131 -18.26 10.86 -19.61
C ALA A 131 -17.48 9.98 -20.60
N ALA A 132 -16.22 10.34 -20.90
CA ALA A 132 -15.36 9.53 -21.76
C ALA A 132 -14.60 8.46 -20.94
N PRO A 133 -14.65 7.18 -21.31
CA PRO A 133 -13.98 6.10 -20.59
C PRO A 133 -12.46 6.31 -20.47
N LYS A 134 -11.84 6.80 -21.53
CA LYS A 134 -10.41 7.16 -21.54
C LYS A 134 -10.06 8.20 -20.46
N ALA A 135 -10.88 9.22 -20.29
CA ALA A 135 -10.67 10.25 -19.27
C ALA A 135 -10.88 9.68 -17.86
N ALA A 136 -11.88 8.83 -17.65
CA ALA A 136 -12.15 8.17 -16.38
C ALA A 136 -10.99 7.26 -15.95
N LEU A 137 -10.41 6.49 -16.87
CA LEU A 137 -9.25 5.63 -16.61
C LEU A 137 -7.99 6.45 -16.28
N ARG A 138 -7.75 7.57 -16.97
CA ARG A 138 -6.63 8.49 -16.66
C ARG A 138 -6.78 9.14 -15.28
N GLU A 139 -8.00 9.43 -14.87
CA GLU A 139 -8.27 9.92 -13.52
C GLU A 139 -7.98 8.86 -12.45
N LEU A 140 -8.38 7.60 -12.68
CA LEU A 140 -8.00 6.49 -11.80
C LEU A 140 -6.47 6.33 -11.73
N ALA A 141 -5.77 6.40 -12.88
CA ALA A 141 -4.31 6.34 -12.92
C ALA A 141 -3.67 7.47 -12.09
N THR A 142 -4.23 8.67 -12.16
CA THR A 142 -3.77 9.81 -11.35
C THR A 142 -4.04 9.58 -9.86
N ALA A 143 -5.18 9.01 -9.49
CA ALA A 143 -5.50 8.68 -8.10
C ALA A 143 -4.55 7.61 -7.53
N GLU A 144 -4.22 6.59 -8.31
CA GLU A 144 -3.23 5.57 -7.91
C GLU A 144 -1.82 6.16 -7.74
N ARG A 145 -1.37 7.08 -8.61
CA ARG A 145 -0.09 7.77 -8.44
C ARG A 145 -0.05 8.57 -7.13
N ARG A 146 -1.08 9.37 -6.87
CA ARG A 146 -1.18 10.12 -5.61
C ARG A 146 -1.15 9.21 -4.39
N ARG A 147 -1.77 8.04 -4.48
CA ARG A 147 -1.72 7.03 -3.42
C ARG A 147 -0.31 6.48 -3.24
N ALA A 148 0.38 6.15 -4.34
CA ALA A 148 1.78 5.71 -4.30
C ALA A 148 2.67 6.74 -3.61
N ASP A 149 2.56 8.01 -3.99
CA ASP A 149 3.32 9.12 -3.43
C ASP A 149 3.02 9.31 -1.93
N ALA A 150 1.76 9.29 -1.53
CA ALA A 150 1.35 9.40 -0.13
C ALA A 150 1.89 8.26 0.75
N HIS A 151 1.90 7.02 0.22
CA HIS A 151 2.50 5.89 0.94
C HIS A 151 4.02 6.00 1.01
N ALA A 152 4.68 6.48 -0.05
CA ALA A 152 6.12 6.73 -0.04
C ALA A 152 6.50 7.81 0.98
N GLU A 153 5.74 8.89 1.09
CA GLU A 153 5.95 9.92 2.11
C GLU A 153 5.75 9.38 3.53
N ALA A 154 4.73 8.54 3.75
CA ALA A 154 4.44 7.94 5.04
C ALA A 154 5.57 7.03 5.56
N LEU A 155 6.45 6.51 4.68
CA LEU A 155 7.62 5.71 5.07
C LEU A 155 8.56 6.45 6.01
N LEU A 156 8.66 7.78 5.89
CA LEU A 156 9.58 8.60 6.68
C LEU A 156 9.26 8.59 8.18
N THR A 157 8.02 8.27 8.54
CA THR A 157 7.53 8.30 9.94
C THR A 157 6.97 6.96 10.41
N ALA A 158 6.91 5.97 9.53
CA ALA A 158 6.39 4.64 9.85
C ALA A 158 7.44 3.79 10.58
N GLY A 159 6.97 2.95 11.52
CA GLY A 159 7.80 1.90 12.08
C GLY A 159 8.18 0.84 11.02
N PRO A 160 9.24 0.03 11.25
CA PRO A 160 9.84 -0.83 10.22
C PRO A 160 8.85 -1.77 9.52
N GLU A 161 7.93 -2.38 10.26
CA GLU A 161 6.95 -3.32 9.70
C GLU A 161 5.91 -2.61 8.82
N LEU A 162 5.38 -1.48 9.30
CA LEU A 162 4.46 -0.68 8.52
C LEU A 162 5.16 -0.07 7.30
N ALA A 163 6.41 0.35 7.42
CA ALA A 163 7.20 0.89 6.32
C ALA A 163 7.35 -0.13 5.18
N ARG A 164 7.69 -1.40 5.48
CA ARG A 164 7.77 -2.46 4.46
C ARG A 164 6.44 -2.66 3.74
N LEU A 165 5.33 -2.67 4.49
CA LEU A 165 4.00 -2.83 3.92
C LEU A 165 3.62 -1.64 3.04
N LEU A 166 3.84 -0.41 3.51
CA LEU A 166 3.58 0.81 2.74
C LEU A 166 4.43 0.87 1.46
N ALA A 167 5.71 0.46 1.51
CA ALA A 167 6.57 0.38 0.34
C ALA A 167 6.02 -0.59 -0.72
N SER A 168 5.57 -1.78 -0.29
CA SER A 168 4.96 -2.77 -1.17
C SER A 168 3.67 -2.23 -1.82
N VAL A 169 2.80 -1.60 -1.03
CA VAL A 169 1.54 -1.04 -1.53
C VAL A 169 1.79 0.17 -2.44
N ALA A 170 2.80 1.02 -2.15
CA ALA A 170 3.19 2.12 -3.01
C ALA A 170 3.67 1.63 -4.38
N ALA A 171 4.52 0.59 -4.41
CA ALA A 171 4.98 -0.02 -5.65
C ALA A 171 3.81 -0.62 -6.47
N ALA A 172 2.87 -1.30 -5.82
CA ALA A 172 1.67 -1.83 -6.46
C ALA A 172 0.79 -0.70 -7.03
N ALA A 173 0.57 0.38 -6.29
CA ALA A 173 -0.21 1.53 -6.75
C ALA A 173 0.44 2.21 -7.97
N ALA A 174 1.78 2.33 -8.00
CA ALA A 174 2.50 2.84 -9.17
C ALA A 174 2.33 1.91 -10.39
N ALA A 175 2.37 0.59 -10.20
CA ALA A 175 2.10 -0.39 -11.26
C ALA A 175 0.66 -0.31 -11.76
N HIS A 176 -0.33 -0.16 -10.87
CA HIS A 176 -1.73 0.04 -11.25
C HIS A 176 -1.91 1.31 -12.09
N ALA A 177 -1.26 2.42 -11.71
CA ALA A 177 -1.32 3.65 -12.49
C ALA A 177 -0.77 3.47 -13.91
N TYR A 178 0.28 2.68 -14.07
CA TYR A 178 0.84 2.34 -15.38
C TYR A 178 -0.16 1.51 -16.20
N LEU A 179 -0.73 0.44 -15.62
CA LEU A 179 -1.70 -0.43 -16.28
C LEU A 179 -2.98 0.33 -16.68
N LEU A 180 -3.49 1.21 -15.82
CA LEU A 180 -4.64 2.06 -16.12
C LEU A 180 -4.36 3.03 -17.27
N THR A 181 -3.12 3.52 -17.38
CA THR A 181 -2.72 4.36 -18.52
C THR A 181 -2.77 3.56 -19.82
N GLY A 182 -2.27 2.31 -19.81
CA GLY A 182 -2.39 1.40 -20.96
C GLY A 182 -3.84 1.14 -21.35
N LEU A 183 -4.70 0.78 -20.39
CA LEU A 183 -6.15 0.60 -20.63
C LEU A 183 -6.81 1.87 -21.18
N ALA A 184 -6.37 3.05 -20.76
CA ALA A 184 -6.89 4.30 -21.29
C ALA A 184 -6.49 4.54 -22.77
N GLU A 185 -5.33 4.07 -23.19
CA GLU A 185 -4.92 4.19 -24.60
C GLU A 185 -5.72 3.24 -25.52
N GLU A 186 -6.18 2.11 -25.00
CA GLU A 186 -7.01 1.13 -25.71
C GLU A 186 -8.50 1.50 -25.71
N ALA A 187 -8.93 2.37 -24.79
CA ALA A 187 -10.32 2.78 -24.66
C ALA A 187 -10.77 3.72 -25.80
N PRO A 188 -12.02 3.60 -26.26
CA PRO A 188 -12.58 4.55 -27.24
C PRO A 188 -12.60 5.98 -26.70
N ALA A 189 -12.50 6.92 -27.62
CA ALA A 189 -12.52 8.36 -27.31
C ALA A 189 -13.89 8.82 -26.81
#